data_1ce227cd12e2a0d930e9f05416871998
#
_entry.id   1ce227cd12e2a0d930e9f05416871998
#
_cell.length_a   1.000
_cell.length_b   1.000
_cell.length_c   1.000
_cell.angle_alpha   90.00
_cell.angle_beta   90.00
_cell.angle_gamma   90.00
#
_symmetry.space_group_name_H-M   'P 1'
#
loop_
_entity.id
_entity.type
_entity.pdbx_description
1 polymer ?
#
loop_
_entity_poly.entity_id
_entity_poly.type
_entity_poly.pdbx_seq_one_letter_code
_entity_poly.pdbx_strand_id
1 'polypeptide(L)'
;MALLVSAIVMENNTFAFAGERFADLQMLRYRLNGFEQLSLQQKKYIYYLSKATLTGRDITTDQFGKYNLPIRKLLENVYLHFPGDRESKDFLAMTVYLKRVWFSNGIYHHYGCEKFQPDFSESWLRKAVDDTPFESLPGNYRSKQEMMDVLSPVIFDPDVLPKRVNQADGEDLVKTSACNYYEGVTQQEAEKYYEQLRQQDGGNEQPSFGLNSKLVKKDGKLVEERYTADGLYGEAIRKIVCWLDKAREVAENEQQRRVIALLTDYYRTGDLKLFDKYSIEWLRENEGDVDFINGFIEVYGDPLGLKGSWEGIVEYKDKVATERTRKIAGNAQWFEDHSPVDPRFRKAKVKGVSAKVICAAMLGGDEYPSSAIGINLPNADWI
;
A
#
# COMPACT_ATOMS: atom_id res chain seq x y z
N MET A 1 4.98 -32.93 -57.75
CA MET A 1 4.65 -31.53 -57.44
C MET A 1 3.66 -31.56 -56.27
N ALA A 2 4.19 -31.52 -55.06
CA ALA A 2 3.40 -31.58 -53.83
C ALA A 2 3.19 -30.17 -53.28
N LEU A 3 1.98 -29.71 -53.25
CA LEU A 3 1.58 -28.45 -52.65
C LEU A 3 1.56 -28.63 -51.13
N LEU A 4 2.53 -28.02 -50.46
CA LEU A 4 2.48 -27.79 -49.00
C LEU A 4 1.47 -26.66 -48.74
N VAL A 5 0.31 -27.02 -48.24
CA VAL A 5 -0.62 -26.05 -47.61
C VAL A 5 -0.13 -25.79 -46.19
N SER A 6 0.54 -24.66 -46.01
CA SER A 6 0.85 -24.16 -44.68
C SER A 6 -0.46 -23.72 -43.99
N ALA A 7 -1.00 -24.53 -43.10
CA ALA A 7 -2.06 -24.12 -42.20
C ALA A 7 -1.47 -23.08 -41.23
N ILE A 8 -1.78 -21.81 -41.45
CA ILE A 8 -1.58 -20.78 -40.44
C ILE A 8 -2.57 -21.08 -39.30
N VAL A 9 -2.09 -21.73 -38.25
CA VAL A 9 -2.78 -21.81 -36.99
C VAL A 9 -2.80 -20.39 -36.43
N MET A 10 -3.91 -19.68 -36.63
CA MET A 10 -4.19 -18.50 -35.83
C MET A 10 -4.40 -19.01 -34.40
N GLU A 11 -3.37 -18.92 -33.56
CA GLU A 11 -3.56 -19.00 -32.12
C GLU A 11 -4.54 -17.88 -31.73
N ASN A 12 -5.77 -18.28 -31.45
CA ASN A 12 -6.72 -17.41 -30.74
C ASN A 12 -6.16 -17.16 -29.34
N ASN A 13 -5.27 -16.17 -29.24
CA ASN A 13 -4.66 -15.74 -28.00
C ASN A 13 -5.74 -15.01 -27.16
N THR A 14 -6.72 -15.78 -26.66
CA THR A 14 -7.75 -15.27 -25.78
C THR A 14 -7.06 -14.88 -24.47
N PHE A 15 -7.15 -13.60 -24.11
CA PHE A 15 -6.60 -13.09 -22.86
C PHE A 15 -7.19 -13.85 -21.66
N ALA A 16 -6.35 -14.53 -20.89
CA ALA A 16 -6.77 -15.22 -19.68
C ALA A 16 -6.88 -14.24 -18.52
N PHE A 17 -8.10 -13.96 -18.07
CA PHE A 17 -8.37 -13.12 -16.90
C PHE A 17 -8.02 -13.84 -15.59
N ALA A 18 -8.27 -15.15 -15.49
CA ALA A 18 -7.87 -15.96 -14.35
C ALA A 18 -6.39 -16.32 -14.45
N GLY A 19 -5.62 -15.96 -13.43
CA GLY A 19 -4.22 -16.35 -13.25
C GLY A 19 -4.08 -17.56 -12.33
N GLU A 20 -3.02 -17.61 -11.56
CA GLU A 20 -2.76 -18.66 -10.58
C GLU A 20 -3.77 -18.62 -9.43
N ARG A 21 -4.12 -19.81 -8.92
CA ARG A 21 -4.86 -19.96 -7.67
C ARG A 21 -3.97 -20.63 -6.62
N PHE A 22 -3.91 -20.05 -5.43
CA PHE A 22 -3.18 -20.62 -4.30
C PHE A 22 -3.91 -20.30 -2.99
N ALA A 23 -3.91 -21.22 -2.03
CA ALA A 23 -4.71 -21.15 -0.82
C ALA A 23 -6.17 -20.78 -1.16
N ASP A 24 -6.73 -19.76 -0.54
CA ASP A 24 -8.06 -19.20 -0.75
C ASP A 24 -8.10 -18.04 -1.77
N LEU A 25 -6.98 -17.78 -2.46
CA LEU A 25 -6.80 -16.63 -3.35
C LEU A 25 -6.79 -17.01 -4.83
N GLN A 26 -7.46 -16.20 -5.64
CA GLN A 26 -7.44 -16.27 -7.10
C GLN A 26 -6.82 -14.99 -7.65
N MET A 27 -5.67 -15.12 -8.32
CA MET A 27 -5.08 -13.98 -9.03
C MET A 27 -5.90 -13.66 -10.27
N LEU A 28 -6.26 -12.40 -10.42
CA LEU A 28 -6.94 -11.88 -11.60
C LEU A 28 -6.00 -10.99 -12.40
N ARG A 29 -6.09 -11.11 -13.72
CA ARG A 29 -5.34 -10.28 -14.67
C ARG A 29 -6.32 -9.32 -15.35
N TYR A 30 -5.89 -8.08 -15.51
CA TYR A 30 -6.67 -7.06 -16.18
C TYR A 30 -5.92 -6.50 -17.37
N ARG A 31 -6.65 -6.02 -18.38
CA ARG A 31 -6.08 -5.25 -19.49
C ARG A 31 -6.05 -3.78 -19.12
N LEU A 32 -5.01 -3.10 -19.55
CA LEU A 32 -4.92 -1.64 -19.48
C LEU A 32 -5.59 -1.05 -20.72
N ASN A 33 -6.93 -0.97 -20.69
CA ASN A 33 -7.70 -0.47 -21.83
C ASN A 33 -7.33 0.99 -22.13
N GLY A 34 -7.02 1.27 -23.39
CA GLY A 34 -6.65 2.62 -23.83
C GLY A 34 -5.17 2.98 -23.63
N PHE A 35 -4.34 2.14 -22.99
CA PHE A 35 -2.92 2.43 -22.78
C PHE A 35 -2.14 2.65 -24.08
N GLU A 36 -2.44 1.89 -25.12
CA GLU A 36 -1.76 2.01 -26.42
C GLU A 36 -1.98 3.36 -27.10
N GLN A 37 -3.11 4.02 -26.83
CA GLN A 37 -3.45 5.33 -27.37
C GLN A 37 -2.78 6.49 -26.63
N LEU A 38 -2.19 6.26 -25.46
CA LEU A 38 -1.47 7.28 -24.73
C LEU A 38 -0.22 7.74 -25.50
N SER A 39 0.10 9.02 -25.41
CA SER A 39 1.33 9.58 -25.96
C SER A 39 2.58 8.98 -25.31
N LEU A 40 3.73 9.09 -25.97
CA LEU A 40 5.00 8.64 -25.40
C LEU A 40 5.33 9.39 -24.10
N GLN A 41 4.97 10.67 -24.00
CA GLN A 41 5.15 11.46 -22.77
C GLN A 41 4.32 10.88 -21.62
N GLN A 42 3.04 10.59 -21.83
CA GLN A 42 2.15 9.98 -20.83
C GLN A 42 2.64 8.58 -20.40
N LYS A 43 3.08 7.74 -21.34
CA LYS A 43 3.67 6.43 -21.05
C LYS A 43 4.93 6.53 -20.20
N LYS A 44 5.83 7.51 -20.48
CA LYS A 44 7.00 7.79 -19.66
C LYS A 44 6.61 8.29 -18.25
N TYR A 45 5.59 9.12 -18.17
CA TYR A 45 5.07 9.64 -16.90
C TYR A 45 4.55 8.50 -16.03
N ILE A 46 3.67 7.64 -16.55
CA ILE A 46 3.19 6.43 -15.90
C ILE A 46 4.37 5.53 -15.47
N TYR A 47 5.38 5.33 -16.33
CA TYR A 47 6.54 4.50 -16.00
C TYR A 47 7.31 5.03 -14.78
N TYR A 48 7.63 6.33 -14.74
CA TYR A 48 8.38 6.89 -13.62
C TYR A 48 7.57 6.90 -12.32
N LEU A 49 6.29 7.23 -12.38
CA LEU A 49 5.37 7.13 -11.24
C LEU A 49 5.26 5.69 -10.72
N SER A 50 5.15 4.71 -11.62
CA SER A 50 5.12 3.28 -11.25
C SER A 50 6.43 2.82 -10.60
N LYS A 51 7.59 3.35 -11.03
CA LYS A 51 8.87 3.09 -10.37
C LYS A 51 8.92 3.66 -8.95
N ALA A 52 8.37 4.86 -8.72
CA ALA A 52 8.23 5.41 -7.38
C ALA A 52 7.33 4.52 -6.50
N THR A 53 6.19 4.07 -7.03
CA THR A 53 5.25 3.17 -6.36
C THR A 53 5.89 1.82 -5.98
N LEU A 54 6.63 1.20 -6.89
CA LEU A 54 7.32 -0.07 -6.60
C LEU A 54 8.35 0.04 -5.47
N THR A 55 8.95 1.21 -5.30
CA THR A 55 10.01 1.42 -4.32
C THR A 55 9.48 1.42 -2.87
N GLY A 56 8.22 1.80 -2.67
CA GLY A 56 7.63 1.89 -1.33
C GLY A 56 7.11 0.57 -0.73
N ARG A 57 7.12 -0.54 -1.51
CA ARG A 57 6.57 -1.84 -1.05
C ARG A 57 7.14 -2.31 0.30
N ASP A 58 8.44 -2.12 0.52
CA ASP A 58 9.09 -2.54 1.76
C ASP A 58 8.66 -1.70 2.97
N ILE A 59 8.29 -0.43 2.74
CA ILE A 59 7.76 0.46 3.79
C ILE A 59 6.45 -0.11 4.33
N THR A 60 5.48 -0.40 3.47
CA THR A 60 4.19 -0.96 3.90
C THR A 60 4.35 -2.31 4.58
N THR A 61 5.22 -3.17 4.05
CA THR A 61 5.52 -4.47 4.68
C THR A 61 6.03 -4.32 6.11
N ASP A 62 6.92 -3.35 6.37
CA ASP A 62 7.44 -3.07 7.70
C ASP A 62 6.39 -2.39 8.61
N GLN A 63 5.60 -1.44 8.09
CA GLN A 63 4.52 -0.80 8.82
C GLN A 63 3.45 -1.79 9.31
N PHE A 64 3.16 -2.81 8.50
CA PHE A 64 2.15 -3.83 8.82
C PHE A 64 2.61 -4.87 9.85
N GLY A 65 3.88 -4.85 10.24
CA GLY A 65 4.40 -5.66 11.32
C GLY A 65 5.93 -5.63 11.40
N LYS A 66 6.45 -5.39 12.58
CA LYS A 66 7.90 -5.28 12.85
C LYS A 66 8.73 -6.42 12.25
N TYR A 67 8.16 -7.62 12.18
CA TYR A 67 8.85 -8.82 11.72
C TYR A 67 8.50 -9.24 10.28
N ASN A 68 7.54 -8.56 9.64
CA ASN A 68 7.08 -8.93 8.30
C ASN A 68 8.20 -8.88 7.25
N LEU A 69 8.98 -7.79 7.24
CA LEU A 69 10.06 -7.62 6.26
C LEU A 69 11.20 -8.62 6.46
N PRO A 70 11.73 -8.85 7.68
CA PRO A 70 12.68 -9.95 7.94
C PRO A 70 12.14 -11.32 7.56
N ILE A 71 10.90 -11.66 7.92
CA ILE A 71 10.26 -12.95 7.57
C ILE A 71 10.14 -13.10 6.05
N ARG A 72 9.64 -12.07 5.35
CA ARG A 72 9.54 -12.12 3.89
C ARG A 72 10.90 -12.38 3.25
N LYS A 73 11.94 -11.65 3.63
CA LYS A 73 13.29 -11.80 3.08
C LYS A 73 13.91 -13.16 3.41
N LEU A 74 13.66 -13.69 4.59
CA LEU A 74 14.07 -15.04 4.99
C LEU A 74 13.45 -16.10 4.08
N LEU A 75 12.12 -16.04 3.90
CA LEU A 75 11.38 -16.99 3.07
C LEU A 75 11.75 -16.85 1.58
N GLU A 76 11.94 -15.62 1.08
CA GLU A 76 12.43 -15.35 -0.27
C GLU A 76 13.81 -15.98 -0.50
N ASN A 77 14.73 -15.86 0.47
CA ASN A 77 16.06 -16.45 0.36
C ASN A 77 16.02 -17.98 0.36
N VAL A 78 15.21 -18.58 1.25
CA VAL A 78 14.99 -20.04 1.23
C VAL A 78 14.35 -20.46 -0.08
N TYR A 79 13.32 -19.75 -0.58
CA TYR A 79 12.69 -20.06 -1.85
C TYR A 79 13.67 -20.04 -3.02
N LEU A 80 14.60 -19.10 -3.06
CA LEU A 80 15.56 -18.95 -4.17
C LEU A 80 16.74 -19.93 -4.09
N HIS A 81 17.23 -20.22 -2.90
CA HIS A 81 18.55 -20.84 -2.72
C HIS A 81 18.53 -22.16 -1.94
N PHE A 82 17.38 -22.67 -1.50
CA PHE A 82 17.29 -23.94 -0.81
C PHE A 82 17.82 -25.10 -1.68
N PRO A 83 18.86 -25.84 -1.23
CA PRO A 83 19.48 -26.87 -2.02
C PRO A 83 18.78 -28.23 -1.94
N GLY A 84 17.80 -28.39 -1.04
CA GLY A 84 17.11 -29.65 -0.82
C GLY A 84 15.97 -29.92 -1.79
N ASP A 85 15.10 -30.90 -1.43
CA ASP A 85 13.97 -31.29 -2.25
C ASP A 85 12.89 -30.20 -2.30
N ARG A 86 12.76 -29.56 -3.46
CA ARG A 86 11.79 -28.48 -3.73
C ARG A 86 10.37 -28.98 -4.04
N GLU A 87 10.21 -30.30 -4.24
CA GLU A 87 8.91 -30.94 -4.40
C GLU A 87 8.38 -31.53 -3.08
N SER A 88 9.14 -31.42 -2.02
CA SER A 88 8.71 -31.87 -0.67
C SER A 88 7.47 -31.11 -0.20
N LYS A 89 6.62 -31.78 0.58
CA LYS A 89 5.38 -31.21 1.12
C LYS A 89 5.63 -29.89 1.85
N ASP A 90 6.66 -29.83 2.70
CA ASP A 90 6.98 -28.62 3.47
C ASP A 90 7.46 -27.47 2.59
N PHE A 91 8.31 -27.72 1.57
CA PHE A 91 8.74 -26.68 0.64
C PHE A 91 7.58 -26.09 -0.17
N LEU A 92 6.68 -26.95 -0.66
CA LEU A 92 5.49 -26.49 -1.38
C LEU A 92 4.55 -25.69 -0.47
N ALA A 93 4.35 -26.13 0.77
CA ALA A 93 3.55 -25.42 1.76
C ALA A 93 4.19 -24.06 2.14
N MET A 94 5.52 -24.00 2.32
CA MET A 94 6.25 -22.75 2.53
C MET A 94 6.12 -21.82 1.32
N THR A 95 6.15 -22.33 0.12
CA THR A 95 5.94 -21.54 -1.10
C THR A 95 4.54 -20.91 -1.13
N VAL A 96 3.51 -21.64 -0.75
CA VAL A 96 2.14 -21.11 -0.64
C VAL A 96 2.07 -20.02 0.45
N TYR A 97 2.69 -20.25 1.61
CA TYR A 97 2.77 -19.27 2.69
C TYR A 97 3.48 -17.99 2.23
N LEU A 98 4.63 -18.10 1.56
CA LEU A 98 5.35 -16.96 0.99
C LEU A 98 4.49 -16.16 -0.02
N LYS A 99 3.72 -16.84 -0.87
CA LYS A 99 2.77 -16.17 -1.78
C LYS A 99 1.70 -15.39 -1.01
N ARG A 100 1.18 -15.92 0.10
CA ARG A 100 0.26 -15.17 0.98
C ARG A 100 0.94 -13.95 1.61
N VAL A 101 2.19 -14.09 2.06
CA VAL A 101 3.00 -12.98 2.60
C VAL A 101 3.21 -11.89 1.55
N TRP A 102 3.53 -12.24 0.32
CA TRP A 102 3.64 -11.28 -0.78
C TRP A 102 2.31 -10.58 -1.08
N PHE A 103 1.24 -11.37 -1.12
CA PHE A 103 -0.10 -10.86 -1.42
C PHE A 103 -0.60 -9.88 -0.36
N SER A 104 -0.35 -10.15 0.91
CA SER A 104 -0.91 -9.38 2.04
C SER A 104 0.06 -8.35 2.64
N ASN A 105 1.22 -8.09 2.01
CA ASN A 105 2.28 -7.24 2.55
C ASN A 105 2.76 -7.67 3.96
N GLY A 106 2.69 -8.97 4.27
CA GLY A 106 3.10 -9.51 5.58
C GLY A 106 2.38 -10.81 5.94
N ILE A 107 2.59 -11.25 7.18
CA ILE A 107 2.07 -12.52 7.68
C ILE A 107 0.61 -12.47 8.18
N TYR A 108 -0.09 -11.37 7.91
CA TYR A 108 -1.46 -11.15 8.36
C TYR A 108 -2.42 -11.05 7.18
N HIS A 109 -3.65 -11.55 7.35
CA HIS A 109 -4.69 -11.38 6.35
C HIS A 109 -4.97 -9.90 6.10
N HIS A 110 -5.03 -9.51 4.82
CA HIS A 110 -5.12 -8.10 4.41
C HIS A 110 -6.38 -7.38 4.89
N TYR A 111 -7.50 -8.08 5.08
CA TYR A 111 -8.74 -7.52 5.64
C TYR A 111 -8.96 -7.89 7.10
N GLY A 112 -8.98 -9.18 7.42
CA GLY A 112 -9.33 -9.69 8.75
C GLY A 112 -8.26 -9.46 9.80
N CYS A 113 -7.05 -9.13 9.38
CA CYS A 113 -5.88 -8.86 10.23
C CYS A 113 -5.39 -10.06 11.05
N GLU A 114 -5.95 -11.26 10.89
CA GLU A 114 -5.51 -12.48 11.55
C GLU A 114 -4.16 -12.95 10.98
N LYS A 115 -3.33 -13.49 11.84
CA LYS A 115 -2.06 -14.09 11.45
C LYS A 115 -2.27 -15.39 10.67
N PHE A 116 -1.56 -15.54 9.54
CA PHE A 116 -1.53 -16.80 8.81
C PHE A 116 -0.81 -17.88 9.61
N GLN A 117 -1.39 -19.07 9.66
CA GLN A 117 -0.71 -20.24 10.22
C GLN A 117 -0.03 -21.00 9.08
N PRO A 118 1.25 -21.39 9.22
CA PRO A 118 1.95 -22.16 8.20
C PRO A 118 1.51 -23.63 8.18
N ASP A 119 1.44 -24.23 6.98
CA ASP A 119 1.19 -25.66 6.76
C ASP A 119 2.49 -26.47 6.66
N PHE A 120 3.63 -25.88 6.99
CA PHE A 120 4.94 -26.53 7.10
C PHE A 120 5.45 -26.48 8.54
N SER A 121 6.36 -27.41 8.91
CA SER A 121 6.82 -27.49 10.29
C SER A 121 7.95 -26.51 10.61
N GLU A 122 8.01 -26.04 11.88
CA GLU A 122 9.12 -25.21 12.38
C GLU A 122 10.45 -25.93 12.24
N SER A 123 10.50 -27.22 12.55
CA SER A 123 11.73 -28.04 12.46
C SER A 123 12.26 -28.11 11.03
N TRP A 124 11.35 -28.23 10.06
CA TRP A 124 11.74 -28.19 8.64
C TRP A 124 12.29 -26.80 8.27
N LEU A 125 11.62 -25.72 8.66
CA LEU A 125 12.10 -24.37 8.32
C LEU A 125 13.48 -24.09 8.91
N ARG A 126 13.71 -24.43 10.18
CA ARG A 126 15.03 -24.29 10.83
C ARG A 126 16.12 -25.04 10.04
N LYS A 127 15.85 -26.30 9.68
CA LYS A 127 16.77 -27.08 8.84
C LYS A 127 16.98 -26.44 7.46
N ALA A 128 15.92 -26.01 6.80
CA ALA A 128 16.00 -25.37 5.50
C ALA A 128 16.84 -24.07 5.54
N VAL A 129 16.73 -23.29 6.62
CA VAL A 129 17.53 -22.09 6.85
C VAL A 129 19.00 -22.45 7.08
N ASP A 130 19.29 -23.51 7.85
CA ASP A 130 20.66 -23.95 8.07
C ASP A 130 21.33 -24.41 6.78
N ASP A 131 20.60 -25.16 5.94
CA ASP A 131 21.08 -25.70 4.68
C ASP A 131 21.18 -24.61 3.56
N THR A 132 20.44 -23.49 3.69
CA THR A 132 20.41 -22.43 2.68
C THR A 132 21.55 -21.42 2.86
N PRO A 133 22.30 -21.05 1.82
CA PRO A 133 23.28 -19.96 1.90
C PRO A 133 22.60 -18.60 2.02
N PHE A 134 23.19 -17.69 2.79
CA PHE A 134 22.79 -16.30 2.91
C PHE A 134 24.00 -15.41 2.62
N GLU A 135 23.85 -14.44 1.72
CA GLU A 135 24.85 -13.37 1.54
C GLU A 135 24.86 -12.44 2.76
N SER A 136 23.66 -12.11 3.28
CA SER A 136 23.45 -11.37 4.51
C SER A 136 22.18 -11.85 5.18
N LEU A 137 22.13 -11.87 6.50
CA LEU A 137 20.90 -12.21 7.22
C LEU A 137 19.89 -11.06 7.11
N PRO A 138 18.60 -11.35 6.91
CA PRO A 138 17.56 -10.35 6.92
C PRO A 138 17.39 -9.77 8.34
N GLY A 139 17.50 -8.46 8.47
CA GLY A 139 17.48 -7.78 9.77
C GLY A 139 18.89 -7.70 10.41
N ASN A 140 18.93 -7.29 11.67
CA ASN A 140 20.19 -7.07 12.40
C ASN A 140 20.58 -8.26 13.28
N TYR A 141 20.41 -9.49 12.78
CA TYR A 141 20.75 -10.71 13.51
C TYR A 141 22.23 -11.10 13.32
N ARG A 142 22.85 -11.63 14.37
CA ARG A 142 24.26 -12.05 14.37
C ARG A 142 24.47 -13.45 13.80
N SER A 143 23.42 -14.28 13.83
CA SER A 143 23.48 -15.66 13.36
C SER A 143 22.10 -16.13 12.87
N LYS A 144 22.09 -17.21 12.07
CA LYS A 144 20.86 -17.92 11.68
C LYS A 144 20.08 -18.40 12.90
N GLN A 145 20.78 -18.90 13.92
CA GLN A 145 20.16 -19.37 15.17
C GLN A 145 19.43 -18.22 15.87
N GLU A 146 20.08 -17.07 16.11
CA GLU A 146 19.46 -15.90 16.74
C GLU A 146 18.24 -15.42 15.92
N MET A 147 18.39 -15.36 14.61
CA MET A 147 17.29 -14.99 13.71
C MET A 147 16.09 -15.93 13.87
N MET A 148 16.33 -17.24 13.86
CA MET A 148 15.26 -18.24 13.99
C MET A 148 14.65 -18.26 15.39
N ASP A 149 15.41 -17.99 16.44
CA ASP A 149 14.88 -17.91 17.81
C ASP A 149 13.94 -16.72 18.01
N VAL A 150 14.15 -15.64 17.24
CA VAL A 150 13.25 -14.48 17.24
C VAL A 150 12.06 -14.68 16.31
N LEU A 151 12.28 -15.17 15.08
CA LEU A 151 11.24 -15.23 14.06
C LEU A 151 10.34 -16.45 14.15
N SER A 152 10.83 -17.60 14.64
CA SER A 152 10.01 -18.82 14.76
C SER A 152 8.77 -18.64 15.63
N PRO A 153 8.83 -18.07 16.83
CA PRO A 153 7.63 -17.84 17.63
C PRO A 153 6.63 -16.92 16.91
N VAL A 154 7.13 -15.90 16.18
CA VAL A 154 6.25 -14.99 15.41
C VAL A 154 5.54 -15.72 14.27
N ILE A 155 6.21 -16.67 13.63
CA ILE A 155 5.65 -17.43 12.49
C ILE A 155 4.69 -18.53 12.99
N PHE A 156 5.08 -19.31 14.00
CA PHE A 156 4.42 -20.58 14.34
C PHE A 156 3.52 -20.52 15.57
N ASP A 157 3.80 -19.66 16.56
CA ASP A 157 2.97 -19.57 17.76
C ASP A 157 1.74 -18.68 17.49
N PRO A 158 0.51 -19.23 17.54
CA PRO A 158 -0.71 -18.47 17.26
C PRO A 158 -0.96 -17.34 18.25
N ASP A 159 -0.41 -17.43 19.47
CA ASP A 159 -0.66 -16.45 20.54
C ASP A 159 0.37 -15.30 20.53
N VAL A 160 1.46 -15.43 19.78
CA VAL A 160 2.46 -14.38 19.62
C VAL A 160 2.04 -13.43 18.49
N LEU A 161 1.70 -12.19 18.83
CA LEU A 161 1.25 -11.16 17.87
C LEU A 161 0.12 -11.69 16.96
N PRO A 162 -1.05 -12.07 17.52
CA PRO A 162 -2.08 -12.79 16.77
C PRO A 162 -2.78 -11.95 15.71
N LYS A 163 -2.78 -10.62 15.84
CA LYS A 163 -3.46 -9.70 14.92
C LYS A 163 -2.57 -8.53 14.51
N ARG A 164 -2.67 -8.13 13.24
CA ARG A 164 -2.04 -6.90 12.74
C ARG A 164 -2.59 -5.66 13.44
N VAL A 165 -3.92 -5.55 13.47
CA VAL A 165 -4.67 -4.46 14.13
C VAL A 165 -5.69 -5.10 15.05
N ASN A 166 -5.61 -4.81 16.34
CA ASN A 166 -6.60 -5.20 17.32
C ASN A 166 -7.47 -3.99 17.68
N GLN A 167 -8.78 -4.19 17.76
CA GLN A 167 -9.76 -3.18 18.13
C GLN A 167 -10.74 -3.72 19.20
N ALA A 168 -10.29 -4.70 20.00
CA ALA A 168 -11.12 -5.27 21.06
C ALA A 168 -11.28 -4.29 22.23
N ASP A 169 -12.51 -4.16 22.72
CA ASP A 169 -12.82 -3.31 23.86
C ASP A 169 -12.10 -3.78 25.13
N GLY A 170 -11.59 -2.83 25.92
CA GLY A 170 -10.96 -3.09 27.21
C GLY A 170 -9.49 -3.52 27.15
N GLU A 171 -8.89 -3.56 25.98
CA GLU A 171 -7.47 -3.86 25.77
C GLU A 171 -6.66 -2.60 25.45
N ASP A 172 -5.35 -2.64 25.68
CA ASP A 172 -4.42 -1.63 25.14
C ASP A 172 -4.18 -1.95 23.65
N LEU A 173 -4.87 -1.24 22.77
CA LEU A 173 -4.89 -1.50 21.33
C LEU A 173 -3.49 -1.40 20.71
N VAL A 174 -2.62 -0.54 21.24
CA VAL A 174 -1.25 -0.37 20.76
C VAL A 174 -0.39 -1.59 21.11
N LYS A 175 -0.50 -2.10 22.33
CA LYS A 175 0.29 -3.26 22.79
C LYS A 175 -0.14 -4.58 22.19
N THR A 176 -1.43 -4.69 21.85
CA THR A 176 -2.02 -5.94 21.34
C THR A 176 -2.08 -6.00 19.81
N SER A 177 -1.67 -4.93 19.13
CA SER A 177 -1.52 -4.90 17.67
C SER A 177 -0.07 -5.14 17.25
N ALA A 178 0.12 -5.92 16.18
CA ALA A 178 1.44 -6.25 15.64
C ALA A 178 1.99 -5.20 14.65
N CYS A 179 1.16 -4.23 14.24
CA CYS A 179 1.60 -3.14 13.35
C CYS A 179 2.75 -2.33 13.99
N ASN A 180 3.63 -1.78 13.14
CA ASN A 180 4.91 -1.21 13.57
C ASN A 180 4.90 0.33 13.66
N TYR A 181 3.79 0.90 14.13
CA TYR A 181 3.65 2.36 14.28
C TYR A 181 4.07 2.88 15.64
N TYR A 182 4.21 1.98 16.63
CA TYR A 182 4.54 2.31 18.01
C TYR A 182 5.62 1.38 18.54
N GLU A 183 6.52 1.90 19.40
CA GLU A 183 7.52 1.07 20.05
C GLU A 183 7.76 1.50 21.51
N GLY A 184 7.50 0.57 22.44
CA GLY A 184 7.61 0.85 23.88
C GLY A 184 6.57 1.82 24.42
N VAL A 185 5.48 2.05 23.70
CA VAL A 185 4.41 3.04 23.97
C VAL A 185 3.12 2.32 24.33
N THR A 186 2.34 2.86 25.24
CA THR A 186 0.98 2.43 25.53
C THR A 186 -0.02 3.26 24.73
N GLN A 187 -1.26 2.74 24.58
CA GLN A 187 -2.35 3.50 23.96
C GLN A 187 -2.55 4.86 24.63
N GLN A 188 -2.64 4.89 25.96
CA GLN A 188 -2.86 6.12 26.72
C GLN A 188 -1.72 7.14 26.51
N GLU A 189 -0.47 6.68 26.44
CA GLU A 189 0.67 7.56 26.17
C GLU A 189 0.60 8.15 24.75
N ALA A 190 0.23 7.36 23.77
CA ALA A 190 0.08 7.83 22.38
C ALA A 190 -1.05 8.85 22.24
N GLU A 191 -2.24 8.55 22.77
CA GLU A 191 -3.41 9.44 22.74
C GLU A 191 -3.08 10.79 23.40
N LYS A 192 -2.49 10.77 24.59
CA LYS A 192 -2.09 11.99 25.31
C LYS A 192 -1.03 12.80 24.54
N TYR A 193 -0.07 12.13 23.92
CA TYR A 193 0.99 12.80 23.14
C TYR A 193 0.39 13.58 21.97
N TYR A 194 -0.46 12.95 21.17
CA TYR A 194 -1.06 13.60 20.00
C TYR A 194 -2.11 14.65 20.39
N GLU A 195 -2.83 14.45 21.50
CA GLU A 195 -3.73 15.47 22.02
C GLU A 195 -2.98 16.74 22.44
N GLN A 196 -1.82 16.60 23.09
CA GLN A 196 -0.97 17.74 23.45
C GLN A 196 -0.45 18.48 22.20
N LEU A 197 -0.07 17.76 21.13
CA LEU A 197 0.36 18.40 19.89
C LEU A 197 -0.77 19.21 19.25
N ARG A 198 -1.99 18.68 19.21
CA ARG A 198 -3.16 19.39 18.71
C ARG A 198 -3.47 20.66 19.50
N GLN A 199 -3.38 20.59 20.83
CA GLN A 199 -3.59 21.74 21.70
C GLN A 199 -2.53 22.83 21.54
N GLN A 200 -1.27 22.46 21.30
CA GLN A 200 -0.16 23.40 21.10
C GLN A 200 -0.20 24.12 19.76
N ASP A 201 -0.69 23.48 18.72
CA ASP A 201 -0.76 24.08 17.38
C ASP A 201 -1.74 25.26 17.33
N GLY A 202 -2.80 25.25 18.16
CA GLY A 202 -3.72 26.39 18.40
C GLY A 202 -4.40 26.96 17.15
N GLY A 203 -4.24 26.30 16.01
CA GLY A 203 -4.65 26.78 14.69
C GLY A 203 -6.01 26.27 14.25
N ASN A 204 -6.62 26.96 13.28
CA ASN A 204 -7.81 26.49 12.57
C ASN A 204 -7.48 25.38 11.57
N GLU A 205 -6.21 25.21 11.23
CA GLU A 205 -5.68 24.17 10.36
C GLU A 205 -4.99 23.13 11.26
N GLN A 206 -5.65 22.02 11.48
CA GLN A 206 -5.10 20.92 12.29
C GLN A 206 -4.45 19.88 11.36
N PRO A 207 -3.11 19.91 11.15
CA PRO A 207 -2.44 18.87 10.40
C PRO A 207 -2.74 17.49 10.98
N SER A 208 -2.71 16.46 10.17
CA SER A 208 -2.86 15.06 10.60
C SER A 208 -1.63 14.60 11.39
N PHE A 209 -1.49 15.11 12.63
CA PHE A 209 -0.35 14.78 13.50
C PHE A 209 -0.20 13.26 13.65
N GLY A 210 1.01 12.78 13.45
CA GLY A 210 1.36 11.37 13.51
C GLY A 210 1.32 10.61 12.19
N LEU A 211 0.72 11.18 11.14
CA LEU A 211 0.47 10.51 9.87
C LEU A 211 1.73 9.89 9.27
N ASN A 212 2.86 10.60 9.29
CA ASN A 212 4.12 10.22 8.67
C ASN A 212 5.23 9.93 9.68
N SER A 213 4.89 9.26 10.78
CA SER A 213 5.88 8.95 11.83
C SER A 213 5.56 7.66 12.58
N LYS A 214 6.60 7.05 13.13
CA LYS A 214 6.52 6.04 14.20
C LYS A 214 6.73 6.73 15.54
N LEU A 215 5.89 6.44 16.53
CA LEU A 215 6.05 6.95 17.90
C LEU A 215 6.82 5.93 18.74
N VAL A 216 7.98 6.33 19.25
CA VAL A 216 8.85 5.46 20.03
C VAL A 216 9.12 6.06 21.42
N LYS A 217 9.34 5.18 22.41
CA LYS A 217 9.76 5.59 23.74
C LYS A 217 11.24 5.35 23.93
N LYS A 218 12.05 6.42 23.94
CA LYS A 218 13.50 6.37 24.16
C LYS A 218 13.84 7.08 25.46
N ASP A 219 14.55 6.38 26.34
CA ASP A 219 14.96 6.90 27.66
C ASP A 219 13.79 7.55 28.45
N GLY A 220 12.63 6.91 28.39
CA GLY A 220 11.39 7.36 29.05
C GLY A 220 10.67 8.52 28.36
N LYS A 221 11.17 9.04 27.24
CA LYS A 221 10.56 10.13 26.47
C LYS A 221 9.93 9.61 25.20
N LEU A 222 8.78 10.19 24.83
CA LEU A 222 8.12 9.91 23.56
C LEU A 222 8.75 10.77 22.46
N VAL A 223 9.12 10.14 21.36
CA VAL A 223 9.80 10.75 20.20
C VAL A 223 9.16 10.23 18.93
N GLU A 224 8.87 11.13 17.98
CA GLU A 224 8.49 10.73 16.62
C GLU A 224 9.72 10.48 15.75
N GLU A 225 9.80 9.27 15.20
CA GLU A 225 10.69 8.95 14.09
C GLU A 225 9.96 9.19 12.78
N ARG A 226 10.24 10.33 12.15
CA ARG A 226 9.53 10.75 10.93
C ARG A 226 9.96 9.95 9.71
N TYR A 227 9.03 9.69 8.82
CA TYR A 227 9.24 9.06 7.52
C TYR A 227 9.67 10.13 6.52
N THR A 228 10.98 10.33 6.41
CA THR A 228 11.59 11.35 5.55
C THR A 228 12.83 10.81 4.84
N ALA A 229 13.33 11.54 3.86
CA ALA A 229 14.56 11.18 3.16
C ALA A 229 15.77 10.97 4.08
N ASP A 230 15.83 11.67 5.21
CA ASP A 230 16.90 11.56 6.22
C ASP A 230 16.45 10.91 7.52
N GLY A 231 15.22 10.44 7.59
CA GLY A 231 14.61 9.77 8.73
C GLY A 231 14.39 8.27 8.53
N LEU A 232 13.36 7.75 9.19
CA LEU A 232 12.95 6.36 9.03
C LEU A 232 12.50 6.12 7.58
N TYR A 233 12.89 4.98 7.00
CA TYR A 233 12.71 4.62 5.59
C TYR A 233 13.48 5.51 4.58
N GLY A 234 14.48 6.28 5.03
CA GLY A 234 15.17 7.27 4.23
C GLY A 234 15.74 6.76 2.91
N GLU A 235 16.29 5.54 2.87
CA GLU A 235 16.80 4.95 1.61
C GLU A 235 15.69 4.75 0.57
N ALA A 236 14.54 4.20 0.98
CA ALA A 236 13.40 4.00 0.09
C ALA A 236 12.81 5.36 -0.34
N ILE A 237 12.65 6.29 0.59
CA ILE A 237 12.10 7.63 0.31
C ILE A 237 13.00 8.41 -0.67
N ARG A 238 14.32 8.38 -0.52
CA ARG A 238 15.24 9.00 -1.50
C ARG A 238 15.07 8.40 -2.91
N LYS A 239 14.86 7.09 -3.01
CA LYS A 239 14.58 6.44 -4.30
C LYS A 239 13.22 6.85 -4.87
N ILE A 240 12.19 6.96 -4.03
CA ILE A 240 10.86 7.48 -4.43
C ILE A 240 11.01 8.89 -4.97
N VAL A 241 11.66 9.80 -4.24
CA VAL A 241 11.91 11.17 -4.66
C VAL A 241 12.67 11.23 -5.99
N CYS A 242 13.69 10.40 -6.19
CA CYS A 242 14.43 10.33 -7.45
C CYS A 242 13.52 9.97 -8.65
N TRP A 243 12.59 9.05 -8.48
CA TRP A 243 11.65 8.68 -9.53
C TRP A 243 10.56 9.74 -9.74
N LEU A 244 10.09 10.38 -8.67
CA LEU A 244 9.15 11.50 -8.76
C LEU A 244 9.78 12.72 -9.47
N ASP A 245 11.04 13.03 -9.21
CA ASP A 245 11.75 14.11 -9.93
C ASP A 245 11.82 13.82 -11.45
N LYS A 246 12.08 12.57 -11.86
CA LYS A 246 12.01 12.16 -13.28
C LYS A 246 10.59 12.23 -13.85
N ALA A 247 9.57 11.89 -13.06
CA ALA A 247 8.19 12.03 -13.46
C ALA A 247 7.83 13.50 -13.70
N ARG A 248 8.30 14.40 -12.85
CA ARG A 248 8.11 15.85 -12.98
C ARG A 248 8.62 16.42 -14.30
N GLU A 249 9.75 15.91 -14.82
CA GLU A 249 10.32 16.36 -16.10
C GLU A 249 9.41 16.06 -17.30
N VAL A 250 8.60 14.98 -17.20
CA VAL A 250 7.71 14.52 -18.29
C VAL A 250 6.23 14.69 -17.97
N ALA A 251 5.88 15.39 -16.89
CA ALA A 251 4.50 15.67 -16.53
C ALA A 251 3.75 16.42 -17.63
N GLU A 252 2.46 16.19 -17.74
CA GLU A 252 1.64 16.69 -18.87
C GLU A 252 1.47 18.22 -18.85
N ASN A 253 1.44 18.82 -17.63
CA ASN A 253 1.22 20.25 -17.45
C ASN A 253 1.96 20.81 -16.23
N GLU A 254 1.93 22.14 -16.05
CA GLU A 254 2.62 22.82 -14.94
C GLU A 254 1.97 22.53 -13.58
N GLN A 255 0.66 22.26 -13.53
CA GLN A 255 -0.01 21.92 -12.27
C GLN A 255 0.49 20.58 -11.74
N GLN A 256 0.63 19.55 -12.59
CA GLN A 256 1.24 18.28 -12.20
C GLN A 256 2.69 18.44 -11.73
N ARG A 257 3.49 19.30 -12.38
CA ARG A 257 4.87 19.60 -11.91
C ARG A 257 4.89 20.20 -10.53
N ARG A 258 3.94 21.09 -10.24
CA ARG A 258 3.79 21.72 -8.93
C ARG A 258 3.38 20.71 -7.85
N VAL A 259 2.42 19.86 -8.17
CA VAL A 259 1.97 18.76 -7.29
C VAL A 259 3.17 17.87 -6.89
N ILE A 260 3.95 17.42 -7.87
CA ILE A 260 5.13 16.57 -7.61
C ILE A 260 6.18 17.33 -6.78
N ALA A 261 6.42 18.61 -7.05
CA ALA A 261 7.38 19.40 -6.30
C ALA A 261 7.00 19.47 -4.81
N LEU A 262 5.73 19.76 -4.50
CA LEU A 262 5.25 19.79 -3.10
C LEU A 262 5.37 18.42 -2.42
N LEU A 263 5.03 17.34 -3.13
CA LEU A 263 5.17 15.99 -2.60
C LEU A 263 6.64 15.64 -2.31
N THR A 264 7.57 15.99 -3.20
CA THR A 264 9.00 15.73 -2.99
C THR A 264 9.57 16.57 -1.83
N ASP A 265 9.09 17.80 -1.65
CA ASP A 265 9.46 18.63 -0.51
C ASP A 265 8.90 18.09 0.80
N TYR A 266 7.66 17.58 0.80
CA TYR A 266 7.10 16.84 1.94
C TYR A 266 7.95 15.62 2.30
N TYR A 267 8.35 14.79 1.35
CA TYR A 267 9.20 13.63 1.62
C TYR A 267 10.59 13.99 2.15
N ARG A 268 11.12 15.16 1.77
CA ARG A 268 12.42 15.64 2.30
C ARG A 268 12.30 16.17 3.71
N THR A 269 11.24 16.90 4.02
CA THR A 269 11.09 17.65 5.28
C THR A 269 10.25 16.94 6.33
N GLY A 270 9.28 16.13 5.92
CA GLY A 270 8.25 15.56 6.77
C GLY A 270 7.23 16.59 7.28
N ASP A 271 7.15 17.77 6.67
CA ASP A 271 6.22 18.83 7.06
C ASP A 271 4.80 18.51 6.55
N LEU A 272 3.88 18.24 7.48
CA LEU A 272 2.49 17.92 7.18
C LEU A 272 1.73 19.08 6.52
N LYS A 273 2.14 20.33 6.75
CA LYS A 273 1.55 21.49 6.05
C LYS A 273 1.91 21.51 4.55
N LEU A 274 3.05 20.93 4.19
CA LEU A 274 3.37 20.71 2.77
C LEU A 274 2.54 19.59 2.17
N PHE A 275 2.20 18.56 2.96
CA PHE A 275 1.28 17.50 2.52
C PHE A 275 -0.13 18.04 2.26
N ASP A 276 -0.63 18.93 3.13
CA ASP A 276 -1.92 19.60 2.91
C ASP A 276 -1.89 20.47 1.64
N LYS A 277 -0.82 21.24 1.42
CA LYS A 277 -0.65 22.01 0.19
C LYS A 277 -0.58 21.14 -1.05
N TYR A 278 0.13 20.00 -0.97
CA TYR A 278 0.16 19.00 -2.03
C TYR A 278 -1.25 18.51 -2.34
N SER A 279 -2.03 18.16 -1.34
CA SER A 279 -3.40 17.66 -1.48
C SER A 279 -4.32 18.69 -2.13
N ILE A 280 -4.23 19.97 -1.71
CA ILE A 280 -4.99 21.07 -2.31
C ILE A 280 -4.62 21.27 -3.80
N GLU A 281 -3.34 21.27 -4.12
CA GLU A 281 -2.90 21.45 -5.51
C GLU A 281 -3.22 20.21 -6.38
N TRP A 282 -3.20 19.00 -5.80
CA TRP A 282 -3.65 17.78 -6.46
C TRP A 282 -5.15 17.83 -6.81
N LEU A 283 -6.00 18.30 -5.90
CA LEU A 283 -7.43 18.50 -6.16
C LEU A 283 -7.71 19.50 -7.29
N ARG A 284 -6.82 20.46 -7.50
CA ARG A 284 -6.93 21.46 -8.57
C ARG A 284 -6.50 20.92 -9.93
N GLU A 285 -5.76 19.82 -9.95
CA GLU A 285 -5.33 19.18 -11.19
C GLU A 285 -6.48 18.37 -11.79
N ASN A 286 -7.06 18.86 -12.89
CA ASN A 286 -8.17 18.23 -13.58
C ASN A 286 -7.95 18.06 -15.09
N GLU A 287 -6.86 18.61 -15.64
CA GLU A 287 -6.59 18.66 -17.08
C GLU A 287 -5.85 17.41 -17.57
N GLY A 288 -4.86 16.92 -16.81
CA GLY A 288 -4.07 15.76 -17.17
C GLY A 288 -4.90 14.49 -17.33
N ASP A 289 -4.49 13.63 -18.23
CA ASP A 289 -5.08 12.30 -18.42
C ASP A 289 -4.50 11.26 -17.45
N VAL A 290 -3.24 11.44 -17.05
CA VAL A 290 -2.54 10.59 -16.05
C VAL A 290 -2.66 11.24 -14.69
N ASP A 291 -2.98 10.45 -13.66
CA ASP A 291 -3.06 10.89 -12.28
C ASP A 291 -2.32 9.90 -11.36
N PHE A 292 -2.02 10.32 -10.14
CA PHE A 292 -1.33 9.46 -9.19
C PHE A 292 -1.61 9.87 -7.75
N ILE A 293 -1.50 8.88 -6.87
CA ILE A 293 -1.48 9.04 -5.42
C ILE A 293 -0.16 8.45 -4.93
N ASN A 294 0.50 9.12 -3.99
CA ASN A 294 1.72 8.60 -3.40
C ASN A 294 1.95 9.28 -2.05
N GLY A 295 2.04 8.52 -0.98
CA GLY A 295 2.21 9.10 0.36
C GLY A 295 1.91 8.15 1.50
N PHE A 296 1.92 8.71 2.70
CA PHE A 296 1.42 8.07 3.92
C PHE A 296 0.00 8.59 4.14
N ILE A 297 -1.02 7.78 3.84
CA ILE A 297 -2.38 8.31 3.63
C ILE A 297 -3.42 7.56 4.46
N GLU A 298 -3.59 6.25 4.23
CA GLU A 298 -4.65 5.49 4.88
C GLU A 298 -4.30 5.11 6.32
N VAL A 299 -5.24 5.33 7.23
CA VAL A 299 -5.01 5.15 8.66
C VAL A 299 -5.62 3.86 9.24
N TYR A 300 -6.25 3.04 8.41
CA TYR A 300 -6.88 1.77 8.83
C TYR A 300 -5.88 0.74 9.37
N GLY A 301 -4.60 0.87 9.01
CA GLY A 301 -3.51 0.03 9.51
C GLY A 301 -3.08 0.34 10.94
N ASP A 302 -3.53 1.46 11.51
CA ASP A 302 -3.25 1.89 12.88
C ASP A 302 -4.48 1.69 13.77
N PRO A 303 -4.37 1.00 14.93
CA PRO A 303 -5.50 0.83 15.84
C PRO A 303 -6.07 2.13 16.41
N LEU A 304 -5.28 3.22 16.39
CA LEU A 304 -5.73 4.55 16.86
C LEU A 304 -6.15 5.48 15.70
N GLY A 305 -6.00 5.06 14.44
CA GLY A 305 -6.37 5.86 13.29
C GLY A 305 -5.56 7.14 13.10
N LEU A 306 -4.29 7.16 13.53
CA LEU A 306 -3.40 8.33 13.50
C LEU A 306 -2.25 8.20 12.51
N LYS A 307 -1.83 6.97 12.22
CA LYS A 307 -0.63 6.67 11.43
C LYS A 307 -1.01 6.28 10.02
N GLY A 308 -0.45 6.98 9.04
CA GLY A 308 -0.67 6.67 7.64
C GLY A 308 0.18 5.47 7.18
N SER A 309 -0.46 4.47 6.58
CA SER A 309 0.24 3.48 5.78
C SER A 309 0.67 4.09 4.45
N TRP A 310 1.84 3.64 3.97
CA TRP A 310 2.33 4.09 2.68
C TRP A 310 1.56 3.42 1.55
N GLU A 311 1.16 4.23 0.57
CA GLU A 311 0.51 3.76 -0.65
C GLU A 311 0.98 4.52 -1.89
N GLY A 312 0.75 3.92 -3.04
CA GLY A 312 0.98 4.54 -4.32
C GLY A 312 0.07 3.95 -5.39
N ILE A 313 -0.63 4.82 -6.09
CA ILE A 313 -1.51 4.49 -7.20
C ILE A 313 -1.05 5.28 -8.41
N VAL A 314 -1.01 4.64 -9.58
CA VAL A 314 -0.80 5.32 -10.86
C VAL A 314 -1.93 4.94 -11.78
N GLU A 315 -2.59 5.94 -12.34
CA GLU A 315 -3.81 5.75 -13.11
C GLU A 315 -3.88 6.69 -14.31
N TYR A 316 -4.78 6.37 -15.23
CA TYR A 316 -5.12 7.25 -16.35
C TYR A 316 -6.59 7.18 -16.67
N LYS A 317 -7.14 8.28 -17.21
CA LYS A 317 -8.57 8.43 -17.49
C LYS A 317 -9.07 7.45 -18.56
N ASP A 318 -10.11 6.70 -18.26
CA ASP A 318 -10.96 6.06 -19.26
C ASP A 318 -11.97 7.10 -19.76
N LYS A 319 -11.66 7.72 -20.92
CA LYS A 319 -12.48 8.80 -21.48
C LYS A 319 -13.90 8.37 -21.83
N VAL A 320 -14.05 7.12 -22.30
CA VAL A 320 -15.38 6.60 -22.70
C VAL A 320 -16.25 6.35 -21.47
N ALA A 321 -15.69 5.72 -20.45
CA ALA A 321 -16.41 5.46 -19.21
C ALA A 321 -16.69 6.76 -18.43
N THR A 322 -15.74 7.70 -18.40
CA THR A 322 -15.93 9.03 -17.78
C THR A 322 -17.07 9.81 -18.45
N GLU A 323 -17.20 9.75 -19.78
CA GLU A 323 -18.33 10.39 -20.46
C GLU A 323 -19.68 9.77 -20.08
N ARG A 324 -19.72 8.45 -19.82
CA ARG A 324 -20.93 7.78 -19.32
C ARG A 324 -21.29 8.26 -17.91
N THR A 325 -20.33 8.36 -17.00
CA THR A 325 -20.58 8.86 -15.63
C THR A 325 -21.01 10.31 -15.64
N ARG A 326 -20.48 11.16 -16.54
CA ARG A 326 -20.92 12.54 -16.71
C ARG A 326 -22.40 12.65 -17.09
N LYS A 327 -22.90 11.76 -17.96
CA LYS A 327 -24.32 11.69 -18.31
C LYS A 327 -25.19 11.29 -17.11
N ILE A 328 -24.72 10.34 -16.28
CA ILE A 328 -25.40 9.94 -15.04
C ILE A 328 -25.44 11.13 -14.07
N ALA A 329 -24.29 11.77 -13.83
CA ALA A 329 -24.20 12.95 -12.95
C ALA A 329 -25.09 14.11 -13.40
N GLY A 330 -25.22 14.33 -14.71
CA GLY A 330 -26.13 15.31 -15.26
C GLY A 330 -27.64 15.07 -15.02
N ASN A 331 -27.99 13.82 -14.66
CA ASN A 331 -29.34 13.42 -14.30
C ASN A 331 -29.52 13.16 -12.78
N ALA A 332 -28.60 13.65 -11.93
CA ALA A 332 -28.61 13.38 -10.49
C ALA A 332 -29.93 13.79 -9.82
N GLN A 333 -30.54 14.93 -10.22
CA GLN A 333 -31.83 15.36 -9.69
C GLN A 333 -32.94 14.37 -10.04
N TRP A 334 -32.94 13.83 -11.26
CA TRP A 334 -33.91 12.80 -11.64
C TRP A 334 -33.82 11.56 -10.76
N PHE A 335 -32.60 11.10 -10.47
CA PHE A 335 -32.38 9.93 -9.56
C PHE A 335 -32.84 10.25 -8.14
N GLU A 336 -32.60 11.44 -7.61
CA GLU A 336 -33.07 11.85 -6.30
C GLU A 336 -34.61 11.85 -6.24
N ASP A 337 -35.27 12.46 -7.24
CA ASP A 337 -36.72 12.58 -7.31
C ASP A 337 -37.45 11.23 -7.44
N HIS A 338 -36.77 10.22 -8.04
CA HIS A 338 -37.30 8.87 -8.26
C HIS A 338 -36.71 7.83 -7.30
N SER A 339 -35.90 8.26 -6.31
CA SER A 339 -35.35 7.34 -5.32
C SER A 339 -36.43 6.73 -4.43
N PRO A 340 -36.27 5.51 -3.89
CA PRO A 340 -37.23 4.88 -2.97
C PRO A 340 -37.24 5.52 -1.56
N VAL A 341 -36.52 6.63 -1.38
CA VAL A 341 -36.44 7.37 -0.11
C VAL A 341 -37.72 8.17 0.10
N ASP A 342 -38.21 8.21 1.33
CA ASP A 342 -39.37 9.04 1.71
C ASP A 342 -39.16 10.50 1.21
N PRO A 343 -40.15 11.10 0.55
CA PRO A 343 -40.05 12.48 0.03
C PRO A 343 -39.57 13.53 1.02
N ARG A 344 -39.85 13.33 2.33
CA ARG A 344 -39.39 14.25 3.40
C ARG A 344 -37.86 14.29 3.56
N PHE A 345 -37.15 13.27 3.10
CA PHE A 345 -35.69 13.15 3.16
C PHE A 345 -34.99 13.38 1.82
N ARG A 346 -35.77 13.63 0.75
CA ARG A 346 -35.20 13.94 -0.57
C ARG A 346 -34.67 15.37 -0.58
N LYS A 347 -33.54 15.54 -1.25
CA LYS A 347 -32.94 16.86 -1.43
C LYS A 347 -33.67 17.62 -2.53
N ALA A 348 -34.14 18.84 -2.22
CA ALA A 348 -34.82 19.71 -3.19
C ALA A 348 -33.91 20.07 -4.38
N LYS A 349 -32.59 20.07 -4.20
CA LYS A 349 -31.61 20.34 -5.26
C LYS A 349 -30.38 19.45 -5.04
N VAL A 350 -30.05 18.68 -6.07
CA VAL A 350 -28.85 17.82 -6.08
C VAL A 350 -27.88 18.32 -7.15
N LYS A 351 -26.62 18.42 -6.78
CA LYS A 351 -25.52 18.60 -7.72
C LYS A 351 -24.88 17.24 -7.93
N GLY A 352 -24.94 16.72 -9.16
CA GLY A 352 -24.27 15.45 -9.48
C GLY A 352 -22.77 15.58 -9.34
N VAL A 353 -22.16 14.57 -8.73
CA VAL A 353 -20.69 14.46 -8.63
C VAL A 353 -20.19 13.89 -9.96
N SER A 354 -19.25 14.60 -10.59
CA SER A 354 -18.54 14.11 -11.76
C SER A 354 -17.39 13.20 -11.32
N ALA A 355 -17.59 11.89 -11.37
CA ALA A 355 -16.51 10.93 -11.13
C ALA A 355 -15.65 10.77 -12.40
N LYS A 356 -14.33 10.81 -12.25
CA LYS A 356 -13.38 10.34 -13.26
C LYS A 356 -13.35 8.80 -13.19
N VAL A 357 -13.60 8.12 -14.31
CA VAL A 357 -13.34 6.68 -14.39
C VAL A 357 -11.92 6.48 -14.86
N ILE A 358 -11.18 5.64 -14.15
CA ILE A 358 -9.75 5.46 -14.37
C ILE A 358 -9.41 4.00 -14.64
N CYS A 359 -8.29 3.79 -15.33
CA CYS A 359 -7.59 2.51 -15.38
C CYS A 359 -6.37 2.61 -14.47
N ALA A 360 -6.31 1.78 -13.43
CA ALA A 360 -5.14 1.67 -12.57
C ALA A 360 -4.01 0.96 -13.34
N ALA A 361 -2.93 1.69 -13.60
CA ALA A 361 -1.73 1.15 -14.24
C ALA A 361 -0.77 0.51 -13.24
N MET A 362 -0.76 0.98 -11.99
CA MET A 362 0.05 0.45 -10.90
C MET A 362 -0.64 0.69 -9.57
N LEU A 363 -0.62 -0.33 -8.72
CA LEU A 363 -1.04 -0.28 -7.33
C LEU A 363 0.13 -0.74 -6.45
N GLY A 364 0.32 -0.11 -5.31
CA GLY A 364 1.36 -0.48 -4.37
C GLY A 364 1.05 0.00 -2.96
N GLY A 365 1.72 -0.61 -1.99
CA GLY A 365 1.49 -0.29 -0.60
C GLY A 365 0.12 -0.77 -0.11
N ASP A 366 -0.62 0.07 0.56
CA ASP A 366 -1.91 -0.28 1.18
C ASP A 366 -3.00 -0.62 0.13
N GLU A 367 -2.95 -0.01 -1.05
CA GLU A 367 -3.85 -0.31 -2.17
C GLU A 367 -3.58 -1.65 -2.87
N TYR A 368 -2.51 -2.34 -2.52
CA TYR A 368 -2.24 -3.70 -2.98
C TYR A 368 -2.46 -4.68 -1.82
N PRO A 369 -3.16 -5.80 -2.03
CA PRO A 369 -3.59 -6.42 -3.27
C PRO A 369 -5.05 -6.13 -3.67
N SER A 370 -5.81 -5.48 -2.84
CA SER A 370 -7.22 -5.22 -3.09
C SER A 370 -7.41 -3.73 -3.35
N SER A 371 -7.58 -3.39 -4.62
CA SER A 371 -7.86 -2.02 -5.02
C SER A 371 -9.26 -1.58 -4.60
N ALA A 372 -9.39 -0.31 -4.25
CA ALA A 372 -10.66 0.34 -4.01
C ALA A 372 -11.52 0.38 -5.30
N ILE A 373 -12.84 0.27 -5.15
CA ILE A 373 -13.80 0.48 -6.25
C ILE A 373 -13.84 1.95 -6.63
N GLY A 374 -13.56 2.84 -5.69
CA GLY A 374 -13.53 4.28 -5.86
C GLY A 374 -12.64 4.93 -4.83
N ILE A 375 -12.03 6.03 -5.21
CA ILE A 375 -11.10 6.80 -4.40
C ILE A 375 -11.74 8.15 -4.11
N ASN A 376 -11.79 8.54 -2.85
CA ASN A 376 -12.28 9.84 -2.39
C ASN A 376 -11.26 10.43 -1.41
N LEU A 377 -10.29 11.13 -1.93
CA LEU A 377 -9.20 11.77 -1.20
C LEU A 377 -9.22 13.29 -1.42
N PRO A 378 -8.62 14.08 -0.55
CA PRO A 378 -7.90 13.70 0.68
C PRO A 378 -8.81 13.36 1.86
N ASN A 379 -8.28 12.62 2.85
CA ASN A 379 -8.96 12.26 4.10
C ASN A 379 -8.86 13.41 5.15
N ALA A 380 -9.10 14.64 4.74
CA ALA A 380 -8.93 15.82 5.59
C ALA A 380 -10.06 16.82 5.38
N ASP A 381 -10.91 16.97 6.38
CA ASP A 381 -12.13 17.81 6.31
C ASP A 381 -11.85 19.31 6.09
N TRP A 382 -10.62 19.76 6.37
CA TRP A 382 -10.21 21.17 6.23
C TRP A 382 -9.62 21.49 4.83
N ILE A 383 -9.45 20.51 3.95
CA ILE A 383 -9.03 20.66 2.55
C ILE A 383 -10.24 20.69 1.63
#